data_20e1249293e0014ec913221278eb3a29
#
_entry.id   20e1249293e0014ec913221278eb3a29
#
_cell.length_a   1.000
_cell.length_b   1.000
_cell.length_c   1.000
_cell.angle_alpha   90.00
_cell.angle_beta   90.00
_cell.angle_gamma   90.00
#
_symmetry.space_group_name_H-M   'P 1'
#
loop_
_entity.id
_entity.type
_entity.pdbx_description
1 polymer ?
#
loop_
_entity_poly.entity_id
_entity_poly.type
_entity_poly.pdbx_seq_one_letter_code
_entity_poly.pdbx_strand_id
1 'polypeptide(L)'
;EGLYPGAEEEYNYDESFWRHVAISFNKRAMKIYFDEARVMNIPNVTENLSGITLSAGGFNSAGVKGINRLIKNVRIAKGGVKLYDKLMQDGKIVTSGIRFDVNKATIKPESMGVINSIYALLNEHPELRISVEGHTDSDGDEAMNQILSEKRAQAVVDQLINLGIDGTRLNSKGWGENKPVSVNNTSEGKAANRRVEFIRS
;
A
#
# COMPACT_ATOMS: atom_id res chain seq x y z
N GLU A 1 1.56 -29.91 13.19
CA GLU A 1 0.54 -29.51 14.16
C GLU A 1 0.52 -27.99 14.22
N GLY A 2 -0.45 -27.40 13.51
CA GLY A 2 -0.63 -25.96 13.47
C GLY A 2 -1.52 -25.52 14.61
N LEU A 3 -0.98 -24.75 15.51
CA LEU A 3 -1.73 -24.05 16.54
C LEU A 3 -2.57 -22.96 15.89
N TYR A 4 -3.88 -23.19 15.79
CA TYR A 4 -4.86 -22.12 15.72
C TYR A 4 -5.15 -21.70 17.18
N PRO A 5 -4.91 -20.45 17.57
CA PRO A 5 -5.42 -19.98 18.83
C PRO A 5 -6.94 -19.95 18.72
N GLY A 6 -7.59 -20.82 19.49
CA GLY A 6 -9.04 -20.80 19.64
C GLY A 6 -9.43 -19.55 20.40
N ALA A 7 -9.98 -18.58 19.68
CA ALA A 7 -10.89 -17.62 20.26
C ALA A 7 -12.26 -18.00 19.71
N GLU A 8 -13.14 -18.43 20.59
CA GLU A 8 -14.57 -18.44 20.36
C GLU A 8 -15.04 -16.97 20.30
N GLU A 9 -14.65 -16.25 19.26
CA GLU A 9 -15.33 -15.02 18.89
C GLU A 9 -16.60 -15.45 18.15
N GLU A 10 -17.74 -15.08 18.68
CA GLU A 10 -19.03 -15.18 18.02
C GLU A 10 -18.95 -14.40 16.71
N TYR A 11 -18.64 -15.11 15.62
CA TYR A 11 -18.62 -14.50 14.29
C TYR A 11 -20.04 -14.14 13.92
N ASN A 12 -20.34 -12.84 13.90
CA ASN A 12 -21.58 -12.33 13.36
C ASN A 12 -21.54 -12.52 11.82
N TYR A 13 -22.23 -13.54 11.33
CA TYR A 13 -22.26 -13.91 9.91
C TYR A 13 -23.11 -12.98 9.04
N ASP A 14 -23.75 -11.97 9.62
CA ASP A 14 -24.64 -11.05 8.91
C ASP A 14 -23.90 -9.88 8.25
N GLU A 15 -22.62 -9.67 8.51
CA GLU A 15 -21.86 -8.64 7.84
C GLU A 15 -20.94 -9.23 6.75
N SER A 16 -21.28 -8.96 5.48
CA SER A 16 -20.38 -9.23 4.37
C SER A 16 -19.24 -8.22 4.36
N PHE A 17 -18.01 -8.65 4.62
CA PHE A 17 -16.85 -7.80 4.52
C PHE A 17 -15.87 -8.30 3.45
N TRP A 18 -15.25 -7.34 2.79
CA TRP A 18 -14.21 -7.62 1.82
C TRP A 18 -12.86 -7.74 2.51
N ARG A 19 -12.13 -8.79 2.16
CA ARG A 19 -10.74 -8.99 2.59
C ARG A 19 -9.81 -8.82 1.42
N HIS A 20 -8.69 -8.17 1.65
CA HIS A 20 -7.63 -8.07 0.66
C HIS A 20 -6.66 -9.23 0.82
N VAL A 21 -6.45 -9.98 -0.25
CA VAL A 21 -5.43 -11.03 -0.30
C VAL A 21 -4.35 -10.60 -1.26
N ALA A 22 -3.10 -10.53 -0.78
CA ALA A 22 -1.94 -10.27 -1.62
C ALA A 22 -0.99 -11.45 -1.57
N ILE A 23 -0.55 -11.91 -2.73
CA ILE A 23 0.45 -12.96 -2.88
C ILE A 23 1.65 -12.34 -3.59
N SER A 24 2.79 -12.37 -2.92
CA SER A 24 4.07 -11.95 -3.49
C SER A 24 4.95 -13.18 -3.73
N PHE A 25 5.40 -13.34 -4.95
CA PHE A 25 6.35 -14.36 -5.31
C PHE A 25 7.61 -13.72 -5.91
N ASN A 26 8.75 -13.94 -5.27
CA ASN A 26 10.03 -13.43 -5.75
C ASN A 26 11.04 -14.57 -5.86
N LYS A 27 11.33 -14.98 -7.08
CA LYS A 27 12.24 -16.08 -7.42
C LYS A 27 11.87 -17.41 -6.72
N ARG A 28 12.15 -17.52 -5.43
CA ARG A 28 11.94 -18.73 -4.62
C ARG A 28 11.06 -18.49 -3.40
N ALA A 29 10.87 -17.25 -2.99
CA ALA A 29 10.10 -16.95 -1.79
C ALA A 29 8.67 -16.56 -2.15
N MET A 30 7.70 -17.21 -1.51
CA MET A 30 6.28 -16.87 -1.61
C MET A 30 5.81 -16.33 -0.25
N LYS A 31 5.15 -15.18 -0.28
CA LYS A 31 4.54 -14.55 0.89
C LYS A 31 3.07 -14.32 0.61
N ILE A 32 2.23 -14.64 1.57
CA ILE A 32 0.78 -14.40 1.50
C ILE A 32 0.41 -13.45 2.62
N TYR A 33 -0.35 -12.45 2.26
CA TYR A 33 -0.87 -11.42 3.16
C TYR A 33 -2.38 -11.48 3.14
N PHE A 34 -2.97 -11.34 4.30
CA PHE A 34 -4.40 -11.19 4.50
C PHE A 34 -4.63 -9.80 5.08
N ASP A 35 -5.30 -8.93 4.33
CA ASP A 35 -5.29 -7.50 4.56
C ASP A 35 -3.84 -6.98 4.63
N GLU A 36 -3.33 -6.63 5.79
CA GLU A 36 -1.97 -6.13 5.97
C GLU A 36 -1.07 -7.12 6.73
N ALA A 37 -1.66 -8.17 7.28
CA ALA A 37 -0.94 -9.18 8.03
C ALA A 37 -0.34 -10.23 7.11
N ARG A 38 0.95 -10.49 7.27
CA ARG A 38 1.57 -11.63 6.60
C ARG A 38 1.17 -12.92 7.29
N VAL A 39 0.33 -13.72 6.64
CA VAL A 39 -0.19 -14.99 7.18
C VAL A 39 0.66 -16.20 6.79
N MET A 40 1.48 -16.07 5.71
CA MET A 40 2.34 -17.17 5.27
C MET A 40 3.65 -16.65 4.69
N ASN A 41 4.73 -17.37 4.96
CA ASN A 41 6.03 -17.14 4.35
C ASN A 41 6.65 -18.49 4.00
N ILE A 42 6.80 -18.77 2.73
CA ILE A 42 7.49 -19.95 2.21
C ILE A 42 8.82 -19.47 1.63
N PRO A 43 9.93 -19.68 2.33
CA PRO A 43 11.21 -19.09 1.94
C PRO A 43 11.84 -19.76 0.72
N ASN A 44 11.45 -20.97 0.40
CA ASN A 44 12.01 -21.75 -0.70
C ASN A 44 10.93 -22.57 -1.40
N VAL A 45 10.43 -22.07 -2.51
CA VAL A 45 9.55 -22.81 -3.42
C VAL A 45 10.45 -23.44 -4.48
N THR A 46 10.53 -24.75 -4.50
CA THR A 46 11.45 -25.49 -5.36
C THR A 46 10.92 -25.69 -6.78
N GLU A 47 9.64 -25.48 -6.99
CA GLU A 47 8.99 -25.68 -8.29
C GLU A 47 8.78 -24.37 -9.05
N ASN A 48 8.83 -24.46 -10.37
CA ASN A 48 8.48 -23.34 -11.24
C ASN A 48 6.96 -23.17 -11.24
N LEU A 49 6.49 -22.07 -10.66
CA LEU A 49 5.07 -21.74 -10.69
C LEU A 49 4.69 -21.35 -12.12
N SER A 50 3.83 -22.14 -12.74
CA SER A 50 3.32 -21.92 -14.11
C SER A 50 1.98 -21.22 -14.16
N GLY A 51 1.27 -21.11 -13.02
CA GLY A 51 -0.06 -20.49 -12.96
C GLY A 51 -0.56 -20.30 -11.54
N ILE A 52 -1.66 -19.58 -11.43
CA ILE A 52 -2.40 -19.35 -10.19
C ILE A 52 -3.85 -19.75 -10.45
N THR A 53 -4.39 -20.59 -9.59
CA THR A 53 -5.81 -20.90 -9.57
C THR A 53 -6.45 -20.26 -8.35
N LEU A 54 -7.48 -19.45 -8.56
CA LEU A 54 -8.28 -18.88 -7.51
C LEU A 54 -9.57 -19.66 -7.39
N SER A 55 -9.82 -20.26 -6.23
CA SER A 55 -11.08 -20.96 -5.97
C SER A 55 -11.74 -20.39 -4.71
N ALA A 56 -13.02 -20.13 -4.81
CA ALA A 56 -13.87 -19.76 -3.69
C ALA A 56 -14.68 -20.99 -3.27
N GLY A 57 -14.08 -21.87 -2.47
CA GLY A 57 -14.73 -23.07 -1.94
C GLY A 57 -15.41 -22.81 -0.60
N GLY A 58 -16.57 -23.42 -0.34
CA GLY A 58 -17.26 -23.41 0.94
C GLY A 58 -17.10 -24.75 1.65
N PHE A 59 -16.80 -24.74 2.94
CA PHE A 59 -17.16 -25.89 3.77
C PHE A 59 -18.69 -25.85 3.94
N ASN A 60 -19.38 -26.88 3.44
CA ASN A 60 -20.79 -27.09 3.79
C ASN A 60 -20.81 -27.61 5.24
N SER A 61 -20.73 -26.72 6.21
CA SER A 61 -21.19 -27.04 7.57
C SER A 61 -22.71 -27.10 7.48
N ALA A 62 -23.28 -28.25 7.83
CA ALA A 62 -24.71 -28.47 7.81
C ALA A 62 -25.42 -27.34 8.60
N GLY A 63 -26.18 -26.52 7.89
CA GLY A 63 -27.02 -25.48 8.49
C GLY A 63 -26.83 -24.05 8.01
N VAL A 64 -25.73 -23.67 7.38
CA VAL A 64 -25.54 -22.29 6.91
C VAL A 64 -25.95 -22.17 5.43
N LYS A 65 -27.15 -21.66 5.20
CA LYS A 65 -27.63 -21.33 3.83
C LYS A 65 -27.14 -19.94 3.45
N GLY A 66 -26.52 -19.83 2.27
CA GLY A 66 -26.42 -18.54 1.56
C GLY A 66 -25.14 -17.75 1.71
N ILE A 67 -24.00 -18.35 2.08
CA ILE A 67 -22.70 -17.62 2.03
C ILE A 67 -22.26 -17.52 0.57
N ASN A 68 -22.47 -16.37 -0.03
CA ASN A 68 -21.87 -16.03 -1.31
C ASN A 68 -20.43 -15.57 -1.11
N ARG A 69 -19.49 -16.36 -1.63
CA ARG A 69 -18.07 -15.95 -1.66
C ARG A 69 -17.78 -15.36 -3.02
N LEU A 70 -17.41 -14.10 -3.02
CA LEU A 70 -17.14 -13.35 -4.22
C LEU A 70 -15.64 -12.99 -4.27
N ILE A 71 -15.08 -13.02 -5.47
CA ILE A 71 -13.73 -12.51 -5.74
C ILE A 71 -13.89 -11.33 -6.69
N LYS A 72 -13.29 -10.19 -6.35
CA LYS A 72 -13.27 -9.00 -7.20
C LYS A 72 -11.87 -8.40 -7.29
N ASN A 73 -11.66 -7.56 -8.27
CA ASN A 73 -10.45 -6.75 -8.43
C ASN A 73 -9.16 -7.60 -8.47
N VAL A 74 -9.20 -8.75 -9.15
CA VAL A 74 -8.03 -9.59 -9.33
C VAL A 74 -7.00 -8.85 -10.16
N ARG A 75 -5.79 -8.67 -9.59
CA ARG A 75 -4.65 -8.09 -10.28
C ARG A 75 -3.49 -9.08 -10.26
N ILE A 76 -2.95 -9.40 -11.42
CA ILE A 76 -1.75 -10.21 -11.57
C ILE A 76 -0.67 -9.33 -12.19
N ALA A 77 0.45 -9.18 -11.48
CA ALA A 77 1.62 -8.45 -11.99
C ALA A 77 2.81 -9.42 -12.05
N LYS A 78 3.43 -9.52 -13.21
CA LYS A 78 4.64 -10.34 -13.41
C LYS A 78 5.87 -9.52 -13.03
N GLY A 79 6.49 -9.90 -11.91
CA GLY A 79 7.69 -9.25 -11.39
C GLY A 79 7.41 -7.81 -10.95
N GLY A 80 7.93 -7.37 -9.83
CA GLY A 80 7.95 -5.94 -9.55
C GLY A 80 8.82 -5.24 -10.59
N VAL A 81 8.25 -4.34 -11.40
CA VAL A 81 9.06 -3.38 -12.13
C VAL A 81 9.95 -2.72 -11.09
N LYS A 82 11.27 -2.72 -11.30
CA LYS A 82 12.17 -2.02 -10.38
C LYS A 82 11.65 -0.60 -10.22
N LEU A 83 11.63 -0.09 -9.01
CA LEU A 83 11.14 1.27 -8.72
C LEU A 83 11.85 2.31 -9.59
N TYR A 84 13.13 2.07 -9.90
CA TYR A 84 13.90 2.89 -10.82
C TYR A 84 13.29 2.89 -12.24
N ASP A 85 13.05 1.72 -12.81
CA ASP A 85 12.49 1.62 -14.16
C ASP A 85 11.12 2.28 -14.24
N LYS A 86 10.30 2.09 -13.20
CA LYS A 86 9.00 2.75 -13.09
C LYS A 86 9.13 4.26 -13.00
N LEU A 87 10.04 4.76 -12.17
CA LEU A 87 10.30 6.20 -12.04
C LEU A 87 10.80 6.80 -13.36
N MET A 88 11.66 6.08 -14.08
CA MET A 88 12.19 6.55 -15.37
C MET A 88 11.14 6.53 -16.47
N GLN A 89 10.28 5.53 -16.50
CA GLN A 89 9.24 5.35 -17.51
C GLN A 89 8.03 6.28 -17.25
N ASP A 90 7.53 6.32 -16.02
CA ASP A 90 6.29 7.02 -15.65
C ASP A 90 6.55 8.45 -15.14
N GLY A 91 7.82 8.79 -14.86
CA GLY A 91 8.22 10.04 -14.22
C GLY A 91 7.87 10.12 -12.73
N LYS A 92 7.14 9.13 -12.21
CA LYS A 92 6.68 9.12 -10.82
C LYS A 92 6.42 7.72 -10.25
N ILE A 93 6.50 7.63 -8.93
CA ILE A 93 6.03 6.48 -8.14
C ILE A 93 4.85 6.95 -7.29
N VAL A 94 3.72 6.28 -7.40
CA VAL A 94 2.51 6.54 -6.62
C VAL A 94 2.33 5.45 -5.58
N THR A 95 2.06 5.83 -4.33
CA THR A 95 1.84 4.88 -3.24
C THR A 95 0.78 5.36 -2.26
N SER A 96 -0.09 4.46 -1.83
CA SER A 96 -0.97 4.61 -0.66
C SER A 96 -0.43 3.87 0.57
N GLY A 97 0.76 3.25 0.44
CA GLY A 97 1.39 2.47 1.52
C GLY A 97 2.08 3.31 2.60
N ILE A 98 2.16 4.65 2.42
CA ILE A 98 2.61 5.55 3.47
C ILE A 98 1.37 6.05 4.22
N ARG A 99 1.24 5.59 5.46
CA ARG A 99 0.09 5.87 6.32
C ARG A 99 0.47 6.84 7.43
N PHE A 100 -0.49 7.64 7.82
CA PHE A 100 -0.37 8.62 8.88
C PHE A 100 -1.47 8.42 9.91
N ASP A 101 -1.27 8.94 11.11
CA ASP A 101 -2.35 9.08 12.07
C ASP A 101 -3.44 10.01 11.53
N VAL A 102 -4.66 9.82 12.02
CA VAL A 102 -5.81 10.63 11.62
C VAL A 102 -5.53 12.10 11.91
N ASN A 103 -5.70 12.95 10.90
CA ASN A 103 -5.45 14.40 10.97
C ASN A 103 -4.03 14.79 11.42
N LYS A 104 -3.05 13.87 11.29
CA LYS A 104 -1.65 14.15 11.65
C LYS A 104 -0.72 13.83 10.47
N ALA A 105 0.53 14.31 10.60
CA ALA A 105 1.63 13.98 9.72
C ALA A 105 2.60 12.94 10.32
N THR A 106 2.23 12.33 11.46
CA THR A 106 3.01 11.26 12.07
C THR A 106 2.96 10.02 11.21
N ILE A 107 4.10 9.60 10.70
CA ILE A 107 4.24 8.40 9.86
C ILE A 107 4.06 7.18 10.75
N LYS A 108 3.19 6.27 10.33
CA LYS A 108 2.98 5.00 11.04
C LYS A 108 4.11 4.00 10.75
N PRO A 109 4.47 3.13 11.71
CA PRO A 109 5.58 2.17 11.56
C PRO A 109 5.45 1.24 10.34
N GLU A 110 4.23 0.85 9.97
CA GLU A 110 3.95 0.00 8.81
C GLU A 110 4.36 0.65 7.48
N SER A 111 4.53 1.97 7.44
CA SER A 111 4.97 2.73 6.26
C SER A 111 6.46 2.57 5.95
N MET A 112 7.25 2.12 6.93
CA MET A 112 8.71 2.07 6.80
C MET A 112 9.18 1.13 5.69
N GLY A 113 8.40 0.10 5.35
CA GLY A 113 8.72 -0.79 4.23
C GLY A 113 8.77 -0.05 2.88
N VAL A 114 7.82 0.85 2.64
CA VAL A 114 7.77 1.70 1.44
C VAL A 114 8.89 2.74 1.48
N ILE A 115 9.06 3.43 2.60
CA ILE A 115 10.09 4.47 2.77
C ILE A 115 11.48 3.88 2.56
N ASN A 116 11.78 2.71 3.13
CA ASN A 116 13.06 2.02 2.93
C ASN A 116 13.28 1.60 1.46
N SER A 117 12.22 1.29 0.72
CA SER A 117 12.34 0.99 -0.71
C SER A 117 12.69 2.24 -1.53
N ILE A 118 12.13 3.40 -1.18
CA ILE A 118 12.46 4.69 -1.80
C ILE A 118 13.88 5.11 -1.39
N TYR A 119 14.24 4.94 -0.10
CA TYR A 119 15.60 5.19 0.37
C TYR A 119 16.63 4.37 -0.43
N ALA A 120 16.41 3.06 -0.59
CA ALA A 120 17.31 2.19 -1.35
C ALA A 120 17.45 2.66 -2.80
N LEU A 121 16.34 3.03 -3.45
CA LEU A 121 16.35 3.61 -4.79
C LEU A 121 17.21 4.86 -4.87
N LEU A 122 17.03 5.81 -3.96
CA LEU A 122 17.77 7.08 -3.95
C LEU A 122 19.24 6.91 -3.57
N ASN A 123 19.56 5.91 -2.73
CA ASN A 123 20.92 5.59 -2.35
C ASN A 123 21.69 4.89 -3.50
N GLU A 124 21.02 4.02 -4.27
CA GLU A 124 21.59 3.38 -5.46
C GLU A 124 21.76 4.37 -6.63
N HIS A 125 20.98 5.47 -6.66
CA HIS A 125 20.94 6.46 -7.73
C HIS A 125 21.13 7.87 -7.18
N PRO A 126 22.38 8.28 -6.89
CA PRO A 126 22.68 9.58 -6.28
C PRO A 126 22.36 10.78 -7.19
N GLU A 127 22.23 10.57 -8.48
CA GLU A 127 21.83 11.58 -9.47
C GLU A 127 20.34 11.98 -9.38
N LEU A 128 19.49 11.12 -8.82
CA LEU A 128 18.06 11.38 -8.76
C LEU A 128 17.72 12.51 -7.79
N ARG A 129 16.83 13.38 -8.25
CA ARG A 129 16.15 14.40 -7.44
C ARG A 129 14.67 14.13 -7.45
N ILE A 130 14.01 14.26 -6.31
CA ILE A 130 12.63 13.83 -6.11
C ILE A 130 11.83 14.94 -5.43
N SER A 131 10.66 15.23 -5.97
CA SER A 131 9.59 15.94 -5.26
C SER A 131 8.65 14.92 -4.61
N VAL A 132 8.47 15.02 -3.29
CA VAL A 132 7.49 14.23 -2.54
C VAL A 132 6.20 15.03 -2.49
N GLU A 133 5.13 14.51 -3.08
CA GLU A 133 3.85 15.19 -3.18
C GLU A 133 2.78 14.47 -2.36
N GLY A 134 2.15 15.20 -1.43
CA GLY A 134 1.09 14.70 -0.56
C GLY A 134 -0.30 15.07 -1.09
N HIS A 135 -1.23 14.13 -0.95
CA HIS A 135 -2.63 14.31 -1.36
C HIS A 135 -3.59 13.83 -0.29
N THR A 136 -4.78 14.45 -0.23
CA THR A 136 -5.90 14.03 0.62
C THR A 136 -7.09 13.61 -0.25
N ASP A 137 -8.09 13.04 0.37
CA ASP A 137 -9.46 13.05 -0.16
C ASP A 137 -10.12 14.40 0.14
N SER A 138 -11.38 14.54 -0.26
CA SER A 138 -12.17 15.78 -0.07
C SER A 138 -12.95 15.83 1.26
N ASP A 139 -12.60 14.99 2.24
CA ASP A 139 -13.22 15.09 3.56
C ASP A 139 -12.58 16.21 4.36
N GLY A 140 -13.43 17.13 4.84
CA GLY A 140 -13.01 18.25 5.67
C GLY A 140 -12.88 19.59 4.92
N ASP A 141 -12.12 20.48 5.49
CA ASP A 141 -11.87 21.81 4.95
C ASP A 141 -10.70 21.81 3.97
N GLU A 142 -10.85 22.42 2.81
CA GLU A 142 -9.85 22.45 1.73
C GLU A 142 -8.52 23.07 2.19
N ALA A 143 -8.57 24.17 2.94
CA ALA A 143 -7.35 24.82 3.42
C ALA A 143 -6.62 23.94 4.45
N MET A 144 -7.36 23.24 5.29
CA MET A 144 -6.78 22.27 6.23
C MET A 144 -6.21 21.06 5.50
N ASN A 145 -6.86 20.58 4.44
CA ASN A 145 -6.36 19.50 3.58
C ASN A 145 -5.07 19.90 2.87
N GLN A 146 -4.97 21.16 2.40
CA GLN A 146 -3.76 21.69 1.83
C GLN A 146 -2.60 21.66 2.84
N ILE A 147 -2.80 22.20 4.03
CA ILE A 147 -1.80 22.23 5.10
C ILE A 147 -1.41 20.79 5.54
N LEU A 148 -2.38 19.90 5.68
CA LEU A 148 -2.16 18.53 6.10
C LEU A 148 -1.30 17.76 5.08
N SER A 149 -1.59 17.93 3.79
CA SER A 149 -0.84 17.28 2.72
C SER A 149 0.60 17.78 2.64
N GLU A 150 0.84 19.09 2.84
CA GLU A 150 2.18 19.66 2.93
C GLU A 150 2.99 19.08 4.09
N LYS A 151 2.39 19.06 5.28
CA LYS A 151 3.04 18.49 6.47
C LYS A 151 3.37 17.01 6.30
N ARG A 152 2.49 16.24 5.64
CA ARG A 152 2.72 14.81 5.36
C ARG A 152 3.86 14.61 4.35
N ALA A 153 3.88 15.39 3.28
CA ALA A 153 4.98 15.35 2.32
C ALA A 153 6.32 15.71 2.99
N GLN A 154 6.33 16.76 3.82
CA GLN A 154 7.52 17.16 4.57
C GLN A 154 7.98 16.07 5.54
N ALA A 155 7.07 15.43 6.28
CA ALA A 155 7.43 14.34 7.18
C ALA A 155 8.10 13.16 6.46
N VAL A 156 7.69 12.86 5.22
CA VAL A 156 8.34 11.83 4.40
C VAL A 156 9.74 12.28 3.96
N VAL A 157 9.90 13.54 3.55
CA VAL A 157 11.22 14.12 3.23
C VAL A 157 12.15 14.06 4.45
N ASP A 158 11.68 14.50 5.60
CA ASP A 158 12.45 14.47 6.85
C ASP A 158 12.89 13.04 7.21
N GLN A 159 12.01 12.06 7.01
CA GLN A 159 12.34 10.66 7.24
C GLN A 159 13.42 10.14 6.28
N LEU A 160 13.38 10.52 5.00
CA LEU A 160 14.42 10.15 4.03
C LEU A 160 15.77 10.82 4.36
N ILE A 161 15.74 12.06 4.82
CA ILE A 161 16.96 12.78 5.31
C ILE A 161 17.52 12.08 6.54
N ASN A 162 16.68 11.69 7.49
CA ASN A 162 17.10 10.95 8.69
C ASN A 162 17.72 9.59 8.35
N LEU A 163 17.33 8.98 7.23
CA LEU A 163 17.95 7.76 6.71
C LEU A 163 19.27 8.01 5.97
N GLY A 164 19.61 9.27 5.69
CA GLY A 164 20.91 9.65 5.09
C GLY A 164 20.83 10.17 3.65
N ILE A 165 19.65 10.45 3.11
CA ILE A 165 19.54 11.10 1.80
C ILE A 165 19.82 12.60 1.95
N ASP A 166 20.66 13.14 1.05
CA ASP A 166 20.94 14.58 0.99
C ASP A 166 19.66 15.38 0.72
N GLY A 167 19.31 16.28 1.66
CA GLY A 167 18.10 17.10 1.58
C GLY A 167 18.06 18.01 0.35
N THR A 168 19.20 18.35 -0.27
CA THR A 168 19.25 19.14 -1.51
C THR A 168 18.68 18.40 -2.73
N ARG A 169 18.48 17.10 -2.60
CA ARG A 169 17.91 16.23 -3.61
C ARG A 169 16.40 16.06 -3.47
N LEU A 170 15.83 16.55 -2.38
CA LEU A 170 14.45 16.32 -2.00
C LEU A 170 13.67 17.62 -1.92
N ASN A 171 12.46 17.60 -2.43
CA ASN A 171 11.47 18.66 -2.30
C ASN A 171 10.20 18.08 -1.70
N SER A 172 9.41 18.90 -1.00
CA SER A 172 8.07 18.53 -0.53
C SER A 172 7.01 19.45 -1.10
N LYS A 173 5.83 18.91 -1.41
CA LYS A 173 4.68 19.69 -1.86
C LYS A 173 3.37 19.06 -1.40
N GLY A 174 2.43 19.86 -0.92
CA GLY A 174 1.06 19.46 -0.68
C GLY A 174 0.15 19.89 -1.83
N TRP A 175 -0.82 19.06 -2.15
CA TRP A 175 -1.86 19.36 -3.12
C TRP A 175 -3.27 19.34 -2.50
N GLY A 176 -3.37 18.99 -1.21
CA GLY A 176 -4.66 18.78 -0.59
C GLY A 176 -5.52 17.82 -1.42
N GLU A 177 -6.76 18.19 -1.63
CA GLU A 177 -7.74 17.48 -2.44
C GLU A 177 -7.76 17.90 -3.92
N ASN A 178 -6.93 18.88 -4.32
CA ASN A 178 -7.01 19.56 -5.63
C ASN A 178 -6.51 18.70 -6.81
N LYS A 179 -5.92 17.54 -6.55
CA LYS A 179 -5.49 16.59 -7.61
C LYS A 179 -6.02 15.18 -7.35
N PRO A 180 -7.32 14.95 -7.45
CA PRO A 180 -7.88 13.62 -7.26
C PRO A 180 -7.49 12.69 -8.41
N VAL A 181 -7.23 11.42 -8.11
CA VAL A 181 -7.02 10.34 -9.09
C VAL A 181 -8.23 9.42 -9.18
N SER A 182 -9.19 9.58 -8.29
CA SER A 182 -10.45 8.84 -8.26
C SER A 182 -11.57 9.73 -7.71
N VAL A 183 -12.80 9.23 -7.81
CA VAL A 183 -13.98 9.95 -7.30
C VAL A 183 -13.98 9.99 -5.76
N ASN A 184 -14.39 11.10 -5.18
CA ASN A 184 -14.44 11.29 -3.73
C ASN A 184 -15.79 10.86 -3.08
N ASN A 185 -16.70 10.28 -3.85
CA ASN A 185 -18.02 9.84 -3.36
C ASN A 185 -18.06 8.36 -2.94
N THR A 186 -16.94 7.64 -3.04
CA THR A 186 -16.81 6.24 -2.59
C THR A 186 -15.63 6.10 -1.62
N SER A 187 -15.70 5.11 -0.72
CA SER A 187 -14.62 4.80 0.22
C SER A 187 -13.33 4.40 -0.49
N GLU A 188 -13.44 3.63 -1.57
CA GLU A 188 -12.33 3.20 -2.41
C GLU A 188 -11.69 4.38 -3.15
N GLY A 189 -12.50 5.29 -3.68
CA GLY A 189 -12.01 6.47 -4.37
C GLY A 189 -11.28 7.43 -3.42
N LYS A 190 -11.85 7.68 -2.24
CA LYS A 190 -11.18 8.44 -1.18
C LYS A 190 -9.85 7.78 -0.76
N ALA A 191 -9.84 6.46 -0.58
CA ALA A 191 -8.61 5.73 -0.24
C ALA A 191 -7.53 5.86 -1.33
N ALA A 192 -7.91 5.89 -2.61
CA ALA A 192 -6.99 6.13 -3.72
C ALA A 192 -6.45 7.56 -3.74
N ASN A 193 -7.28 8.54 -3.33
CA ASN A 193 -6.89 9.94 -3.26
C ASN A 193 -5.92 10.22 -2.09
N ARG A 194 -6.05 9.55 -0.96
CA ARG A 194 -5.09 9.61 0.16
C ARG A 194 -3.80 8.89 -0.19
N ARG A 195 -2.88 9.58 -0.85
CA ARG A 195 -1.64 9.00 -1.38
C ARG A 195 -0.45 9.95 -1.25
N VAL A 196 0.73 9.39 -1.47
CA VAL A 196 1.98 10.11 -1.67
C VAL A 196 2.52 9.76 -3.05
N GLU A 197 2.98 10.76 -3.78
CA GLU A 197 3.66 10.60 -5.06
C GLU A 197 5.13 11.04 -4.91
N PHE A 198 6.05 10.27 -5.52
CA PHE A 198 7.46 10.63 -5.64
C PHE A 198 7.71 10.95 -7.11
N ILE A 199 7.92 12.21 -7.41
CA ILE A 199 8.04 12.72 -8.78
C ILE A 199 9.51 13.04 -9.07
N ARG A 200 10.02 12.56 -10.17
CA ARG A 200 11.37 12.91 -10.64
C ARG A 200 11.41 14.37 -11.06
N SER A 201 12.32 15.13 -10.48
CA SER A 201 12.60 16.54 -10.77
C SER A 201 13.72 16.68 -11.80
#